data_30ab19f88bcf11c3892c355113872423
#
_entry.id   30ab19f88bcf11c3892c355113872423
#
_cell.length_a   1.000
_cell.length_b   1.000
_cell.length_c   1.000
_cell.angle_alpha   90.00
_cell.angle_beta   90.00
_cell.angle_gamma   90.00
#
_symmetry.space_group_name_H-M   'P 1'
#
loop_
_entity.id
_entity.type
_entity.pdbx_description
1 polymer ?
#
loop_
_entity_poly.entity_id
_entity_poly.type
_entity_poly.pdbx_seq_one_letter_code
_entity_poly.pdbx_strand_id
1 'polypeptide(L)' 'MKATIQIKLFATLREFMPPSSDNFSIERGVSIRELLDQLKLPPDKAKLIFVNGVKADLASTLNGGERIGIFPPVGGG' A
#
# COMPACT_ATOMS: atom_id res chain seq x y z
N MET A 1 -3.41 12.48 -13.60
CA MET A 1 -3.94 13.34 -12.54
C MET A 1 -3.53 12.84 -11.18
N LYS A 2 -3.15 13.74 -10.31
CA LYS A 2 -2.72 13.34 -8.97
C LYS A 2 -3.88 13.19 -8.03
N ALA A 3 -3.76 12.24 -7.11
CA ALA A 3 -4.75 11.99 -6.09
C ALA A 3 -4.01 11.61 -4.81
N THR A 4 -4.73 11.51 -3.72
CA THR A 4 -4.10 11.10 -2.45
C THR A 4 -4.80 9.89 -1.87
N ILE A 5 -4.04 9.11 -1.13
CA ILE A 5 -4.54 7.92 -0.45
C ILE A 5 -3.98 7.91 0.98
N GLN A 6 -4.58 7.07 1.82
CA GLN A 6 -4.05 6.81 3.15
C GLN A 6 -3.37 5.46 3.13
N ILE A 7 -2.21 5.39 3.75
CA ILE A 7 -1.43 4.16 3.79
C ILE A 7 -1.20 3.75 5.24
N LYS A 8 -1.47 2.48 5.53
CA LYS A 8 -1.13 1.89 6.82
C LYS A 8 -0.33 0.65 6.59
N LEU A 9 0.84 0.61 7.17
CA LEU A 9 1.73 -0.55 7.12
C LEU A 9 1.86 -1.10 8.51
N PHE A 10 1.75 -2.41 8.64
CA PHE A 10 1.67 -3.08 9.94
C PHE A 10 2.92 -3.87 10.25
N ALA A 11 3.16 -4.07 11.53
CA ALA A 11 4.27 -4.88 12.02
C ALA A 11 5.60 -4.40 11.45
N THR A 12 6.40 -5.30 10.92
CA THR A 12 7.73 -4.97 10.42
C THR A 12 7.71 -4.03 9.22
N LEU A 13 6.56 -3.91 8.54
CA LEU A 13 6.48 -3.02 7.38
C LEU A 13 6.44 -1.56 7.76
N ARG A 14 6.28 -1.25 9.03
CA ARG A 14 6.18 0.14 9.47
C ARG A 14 7.43 0.95 9.12
N GLU A 15 8.56 0.31 8.94
CA GLU A 15 9.78 1.00 8.54
C GLU A 15 9.68 1.61 7.14
N PHE A 16 8.73 1.16 6.34
CA PHE A 16 8.53 1.69 4.99
C PHE A 16 7.48 2.80 4.93
N MET A 17 6.92 3.20 6.08
CA MET A 17 5.89 4.24 6.11
C MET A 17 6.43 5.57 5.62
N PRO A 18 5.78 6.20 4.65
CA PRO A 18 6.21 7.53 4.23
C PRO A 18 5.77 8.58 5.24
N PRO A 19 6.46 9.74 5.28
CA PRO A 19 6.07 10.81 6.20
C PRO A 19 4.64 11.30 6.00
N SER A 20 4.14 11.21 4.76
CA SER A 20 2.79 11.68 4.44
C SER A 20 1.82 10.53 4.26
N SER A 21 1.86 9.56 5.16
CA SER A 21 1.04 8.36 5.03
C SER A 21 -0.47 8.64 4.98
N ASP A 22 -0.93 9.73 5.58
CA ASP A 22 -2.35 10.08 5.55
C ASP A 22 -2.76 10.79 4.28
N ASN A 23 -1.81 11.28 3.53
CA ASN A 23 -2.02 12.10 2.33
C ASN A 23 -1.00 11.74 1.26
N PHE A 24 -0.80 10.48 1.02
CA PHE A 24 0.22 10.07 0.06
C PHE A 24 -0.24 10.34 -1.35
N SER A 25 0.56 11.08 -2.11
CA SER A 25 0.20 11.46 -3.48
C SER A 25 0.49 10.35 -4.45
N ILE A 26 -0.48 10.05 -5.31
CA ILE A 26 -0.33 9.03 -6.34
C ILE A 26 -0.84 9.57 -7.67
N GLU A 27 -0.46 8.90 -8.74
CA GLU A 27 -1.10 9.12 -10.04
C GLU A 27 -2.35 8.26 -10.10
N ARG A 28 -3.44 8.81 -10.56
CA ARG A 28 -4.67 8.04 -10.71
C ARG A 28 -4.45 6.87 -11.64
N GLY A 29 -4.95 5.72 -11.25
CA GLY A 29 -4.78 4.50 -12.03
C GLY A 29 -3.52 3.73 -11.70
N VAL A 30 -2.73 4.20 -10.75
CA VAL A 30 -1.52 3.47 -10.36
C VAL A 30 -1.92 2.13 -9.75
N SER A 31 -1.13 1.09 -10.01
CA SER A 31 -1.39 -0.21 -9.41
C SER A 31 -0.78 -0.29 -8.02
N ILE A 32 -1.26 -1.25 -7.24
CA ILE A 32 -0.67 -1.52 -5.93
C ILE A 32 0.82 -1.83 -6.08
N ARG A 33 1.16 -2.60 -7.12
CA ARG A 33 2.57 -2.93 -7.36
C ARG A 33 3.43 -1.67 -7.55
N GLU A 34 2.91 -0.72 -8.32
CA GLU A 34 3.62 0.54 -8.54
C GLU A 34 3.70 1.36 -7.25
N LEU A 35 2.65 1.30 -6.43
CA LEU A 35 2.66 1.95 -5.13
C LEU A 35 3.76 1.38 -4.24
N LEU A 36 3.87 0.05 -4.19
CA LEU A 36 4.92 -0.57 -3.38
C LEU A 36 6.30 -0.16 -3.86
N ASP A 37 6.45 -0.02 -5.16
CA ASP A 37 7.70 0.44 -5.75
C ASP A 37 8.06 1.83 -5.25
N GLN A 38 7.08 2.73 -5.21
CA GLN A 38 7.29 4.08 -4.70
C GLN A 38 7.66 4.08 -3.22
N LEU A 39 7.13 3.14 -2.47
CA LEU A 39 7.43 3.01 -1.05
C LEU A 39 8.74 2.26 -0.80
N LYS A 40 9.32 1.72 -1.85
CA LYS A 40 10.51 0.87 -1.77
C LYS A 40 10.26 -0.37 -0.92
N LEU A 41 9.05 -0.85 -0.97
CA LEU A 41 8.62 -2.02 -0.23
C LEU A 41 8.58 -3.22 -1.16
N PRO A 42 9.42 -4.22 -0.94
CA PRO A 42 9.44 -5.39 -1.82
C PRO A 42 8.09 -6.10 -1.82
N PRO A 43 7.56 -6.46 -2.98
CA PRO A 43 6.25 -7.12 -3.05
C PRO A 43 6.15 -8.42 -2.27
N ASP A 44 7.25 -9.15 -2.13
CA ASP A 44 7.23 -10.40 -1.38
C ASP A 44 7.06 -10.19 0.12
N LYS A 45 7.24 -8.95 0.59
CA LYS A 45 6.98 -8.61 1.99
C LYS A 45 5.56 -8.13 2.22
N ALA A 46 4.80 -7.91 1.17
CA ALA A 46 3.42 -7.46 1.25
C ALA A 46 2.50 -8.65 1.07
N LYS A 47 2.25 -9.38 2.15
CA LYS A 47 1.50 -10.64 2.06
C LYS A 47 0.01 -10.40 1.89
N LEU A 48 -0.57 -9.51 2.68
CA LEU A 48 -1.99 -9.21 2.62
C LEU A 48 -2.15 -7.73 2.33
N ILE A 49 -2.94 -7.43 1.33
CA ILE A 49 -3.19 -6.06 0.91
C ILE A 49 -4.69 -5.82 0.92
N PHE A 50 -5.11 -4.75 1.58
CA PHE A 50 -6.51 -4.35 1.64
C PHE A 50 -6.67 -2.94 1.10
N VAL A 51 -7.73 -2.75 0.33
CA VAL A 51 -8.13 -1.44 -0.16
C VAL A 51 -9.53 -1.19 0.35
N ASN A 52 -9.70 -0.19 1.19
CA ASN A 52 -10.98 0.14 1.83
C ASN A 52 -11.57 -1.08 2.55
N GLY A 53 -10.70 -1.87 3.18
CA GLY A 53 -11.14 -3.04 3.93
C GLY A 53 -11.43 -4.27 3.10
N VAL A 54 -11.23 -4.21 1.80
CA VAL A 54 -11.45 -5.32 0.90
C VAL A 54 -10.12 -5.86 0.40
N LYS A 55 -9.97 -7.16 0.42
CA LYS A 55 -8.72 -7.78 -0.03
C LYS A 55 -8.44 -7.44 -1.48
N ALA A 56 -7.19 -7.06 -1.76
CA ALA A 56 -6.77 -6.67 -3.10
C ALA A 56 -5.49 -7.38 -3.46
N ASP A 57 -5.02 -7.18 -4.67
CA ASP A 57 -3.77 -7.78 -5.12
C ASP A 57 -2.89 -6.72 -5.81
N LEU A 58 -1.73 -7.15 -6.29
CA LEU A 58 -0.76 -6.24 -6.87
C LEU A 58 -1.26 -5.57 -8.15
N ALA A 59 -2.21 -6.18 -8.83
CA ALA A 59 -2.75 -5.63 -10.07
C ALA A 59 -3.88 -4.64 -9.84
N SER A 60 -4.39 -4.55 -8.61
CA SER A 60 -5.47 -3.61 -8.30
C SER A 60 -4.99 -2.18 -8.50
N THR A 61 -5.87 -1.34 -9.02
CA THR A 61 -5.52 0.05 -9.28
C THR A 61 -6.18 0.99 -8.29
N LEU A 62 -5.59 2.17 -8.13
CA LEU A 62 -6.03 3.17 -7.17
C LEU A 62 -6.44 4.44 -7.88
N ASN A 63 -7.53 5.04 -7.44
CA ASN A 63 -8.05 6.25 -8.06
C ASN A 63 -7.97 7.49 -7.18
N GLY A 64 -7.72 7.29 -5.89
CA GLY A 64 -7.67 8.38 -4.93
C GLY A 64 -8.72 8.20 -3.86
N GLY A 65 -8.40 8.60 -2.65
CA GLY A 65 -9.32 8.50 -1.53
C GLY A 65 -9.34 7.15 -0.84
N GLU A 66 -8.64 6.17 -1.37
CA GLU A 66 -8.65 4.83 -0.77
C GLU A 66 -7.80 4.77 0.49
N ARG A 67 -8.13 3.82 1.34
CA ARG A 67 -7.31 3.46 2.49
C ARG A 67 -6.65 2.14 2.21
N ILE A 68 -5.34 2.14 2.24
CA ILE A 68 -4.53 0.96 1.91
C ILE A 68 -3.96 0.39 3.20
N GLY A 69 -4.18 -0.89 3.42
CA GLY A 69 -3.58 -1.59 4.56
C GLY A 69 -2.74 -2.74 4.04
N ILE A 70 -1.50 -2.82 4.50
CA ILE A 70 -0.58 -3.87 4.04
C ILE A 70 0.02 -4.57 5.24
N PHE A 71 -0.04 -5.89 5.20
CA PHE A 71 0.46 -6.75 6.29
C PHE A 71 1.60 -7.61 5.76
N PRO A 72 2.64 -7.84 6.57
CA PRO A 72 3.74 -8.73 6.18
C PRO A 72 3.32 -10.19 6.27
N PRO A 73 4.12 -11.10 5.73
CA PRO A 73 3.89 -12.52 5.97
C PRO A 73 3.90 -12.78 7.47
N VAL A 74 2.93 -13.54 7.95
CA VAL A 74 2.93 -13.94 9.32
C VAL A 74 3.47 -15.31 9.46
N GLY A 75 3.83 -15.58 10.54
CA GLY A 75 4.24 -16.78 10.60
C GLY A 75 5.27 -17.03 11.20
N GLY A 76 5.22 -17.08 11.71
CA GLY A 76 6.06 -17.61 12.33
C GLY A 76 7.11 -18.20 11.68
N GLY A 77 7.09 -17.69 10.83
CA GLY A 77 8.12 -18.19 9.94
C GLY A 77 9.04 -17.63 9.92
#